data_9de6c6bee0f23b7b1407d880aab75918
#
_entry.id   9de6c6bee0f23b7b1407d880aab75918
#
_cell.length_a   1.000
_cell.length_b   1.000
_cell.length_c   1.000
_cell.angle_alpha   90.00
_cell.angle_beta   90.00
_cell.angle_gamma   90.00
#
_symmetry.space_group_name_H-M   'P 1'
#
loop_
_entity.id
_entity.type
_entity.pdbx_description
1 polymer ?
#
loop_
_entity_poly.entity_id
_entity_poly.type
_entity_poly.pdbx_seq_one_letter_code
_entity_poly.pdbx_strand_id
1 'polypeptide(L)'
;MKALLFYAVRFVWLLLSILPFWALYILSDFLYFLVYYVVGYRRKVVRKNLVNAFPKMTMKEIALIEKKNYRALCDYFIETIKLDGMSEKELRKHIDFTGTEKVQAAINGGQSVVAYMAHTFNWEYATSMPLFVSHENLIVGQIYHPLRNKHFDELLKKIRGQYGSENIAMKATLRRIVDITKQQKQFLIGFIADQIPKWEAMHHWVTFMNQDTAVFTGTEKIARRTGSAVFFLSLKRVNRGKYVGHFAPMADNAAALPELELTNMYYKMLEDSIKEAPELWLWTHNRWKRTRQGQEQREKRRVEERRMLADKNNSQE
;
A
#
# COMPACT_ATOMS: atom_id res chain seq x y z
N MET A 1 -21.44 -21.19 11.02
CA MET A 1 -20.10 -21.70 10.64
C MET A 1 -19.07 -20.59 10.44
N LYS A 2 -19.27 -19.57 9.56
CA LYS A 2 -18.27 -18.48 9.34
C LYS A 2 -17.98 -17.61 10.57
N ALA A 3 -18.98 -17.31 11.40
CA ALA A 3 -18.81 -16.52 12.63
C ALA A 3 -18.03 -17.31 13.70
N LEU A 4 -18.35 -18.58 13.93
CA LEU A 4 -17.64 -19.41 14.90
C LEU A 4 -16.14 -19.54 14.55
N LEU A 5 -15.85 -19.79 13.28
CA LEU A 5 -14.46 -19.82 12.79
C LEU A 5 -13.73 -18.48 13.03
N PHE A 6 -14.42 -17.36 12.78
CA PHE A 6 -13.84 -16.04 13.06
C PHE A 6 -13.52 -15.88 14.54
N TYR A 7 -14.43 -16.24 15.46
CA TYR A 7 -14.15 -16.11 16.91
C TYR A 7 -13.03 -17.02 17.38
N ALA A 8 -12.91 -18.23 16.83
CA ALA A 8 -11.77 -19.10 17.10
C ALA A 8 -10.43 -18.49 16.64
N VAL A 9 -10.38 -17.96 15.40
CA VAL A 9 -9.21 -17.25 14.89
C VAL A 9 -8.93 -15.98 15.70
N ARG A 10 -9.95 -15.25 16.10
CA ARG A 10 -9.81 -14.04 16.93
C ARG A 10 -9.27 -14.36 18.32
N PHE A 11 -9.67 -15.46 18.92
CA PHE A 11 -9.13 -15.91 20.19
C PHE A 11 -7.63 -16.21 20.08
N VAL A 12 -7.22 -16.97 19.06
CA VAL A 12 -5.79 -17.25 18.79
C VAL A 12 -5.03 -15.95 18.53
N TRP A 13 -5.60 -15.03 17.74
CA TRP A 13 -5.03 -13.70 17.48
C TRP A 13 -4.74 -12.94 18.77
N LEU A 14 -5.72 -12.90 19.70
CA LEU A 14 -5.57 -12.23 20.99
C LEU A 14 -4.46 -12.87 21.83
N LEU A 15 -4.41 -14.20 21.91
CA LEU A 15 -3.33 -14.90 22.60
C LEU A 15 -1.95 -14.57 22.02
N LEU A 16 -1.85 -14.51 20.70
CA LEU A 16 -0.61 -14.13 20.03
C LEU A 16 -0.24 -12.67 20.28
N SER A 17 -1.22 -11.74 20.27
CA SER A 17 -0.93 -10.31 20.44
C SER A 17 -0.33 -9.95 21.80
N ILE A 18 -0.54 -10.75 22.86
CA ILE A 18 0.07 -10.52 24.18
C ILE A 18 1.50 -11.07 24.30
N LEU A 19 1.90 -11.98 23.40
CA LEU A 19 3.25 -12.56 23.44
C LEU A 19 4.35 -11.50 23.22
N PRO A 20 5.53 -11.65 23.83
CA PRO A 20 6.66 -10.78 23.53
C PRO A 20 7.19 -11.02 22.11
N PHE A 21 7.82 -10.01 21.50
CA PHE A 21 8.31 -10.08 20.13
C PHE A 21 9.25 -11.25 19.85
N TRP A 22 10.13 -11.60 20.79
CA TRP A 22 11.04 -12.74 20.61
C TRP A 22 10.29 -14.06 20.37
N ALA A 23 9.21 -14.30 21.12
CA ALA A 23 8.38 -15.51 20.94
C ALA A 23 7.62 -15.48 19.62
N LEU A 24 7.09 -14.30 19.24
CA LEU A 24 6.44 -14.08 17.96
C LEU A 24 7.39 -14.29 16.78
N TYR A 25 8.68 -13.91 16.90
CA TYR A 25 9.63 -14.13 15.82
C TYR A 25 10.05 -15.59 15.66
N ILE A 26 10.05 -16.40 16.73
CA ILE A 26 10.17 -17.86 16.60
C ILE A 26 9.00 -18.42 15.78
N LEU A 27 7.77 -17.96 16.06
CA LEU A 27 6.60 -18.36 15.28
C LEU A 27 6.71 -17.87 13.83
N SER A 28 7.20 -16.65 13.59
CA SER A 28 7.44 -16.11 12.25
C SER A 28 8.42 -16.97 11.46
N ASP A 29 9.53 -17.41 12.07
CA ASP A 29 10.52 -18.26 11.43
C ASP A 29 9.95 -19.65 11.09
N PHE A 30 9.09 -20.21 11.96
CA PHE A 30 8.36 -21.42 11.68
C PHE A 30 7.34 -21.24 10.52
N LEU A 31 6.60 -20.14 10.51
CA LEU A 31 5.69 -19.79 9.42
C LEU A 31 6.44 -19.60 8.11
N TYR A 32 7.61 -18.96 8.14
CA TYR A 32 8.47 -18.83 6.97
C TYR A 32 8.84 -20.21 6.40
N PHE A 33 9.24 -21.15 7.25
CA PHE A 33 9.54 -22.51 6.81
C PHE A 33 8.34 -23.16 6.12
N LEU A 34 7.16 -23.09 6.72
CA LEU A 34 5.93 -23.65 6.15
C LEU A 34 5.55 -22.95 4.82
N VAL A 35 5.49 -21.62 4.81
CA VAL A 35 5.02 -20.84 3.65
C VAL A 35 5.99 -20.95 2.48
N TYR A 36 7.29 -20.96 2.74
CA TYR A 36 8.30 -20.96 1.69
C TYR A 36 8.65 -22.37 1.21
N TYR A 37 8.91 -23.32 2.11
CA TYR A 37 9.41 -24.64 1.74
C TYR A 37 8.31 -25.70 1.57
N VAL A 38 7.26 -25.67 2.40
CA VAL A 38 6.20 -26.68 2.38
C VAL A 38 5.11 -26.29 1.39
N VAL A 39 4.50 -25.10 1.59
CA VAL A 39 3.35 -24.64 0.77
C VAL A 39 3.82 -24.05 -0.57
N GLY A 40 4.97 -23.38 -0.59
CA GLY A 40 5.48 -22.71 -1.79
C GLY A 40 4.58 -21.57 -2.27
N TYR A 41 3.92 -20.85 -1.33
CA TYR A 41 2.93 -19.82 -1.62
C TYR A 41 3.44 -18.79 -2.62
N ARG A 42 2.87 -18.77 -3.82
CA ARG A 42 3.19 -17.83 -4.92
C ARG A 42 4.67 -17.72 -5.32
N ARG A 43 5.53 -18.70 -5.01
CA ARG A 43 6.96 -18.63 -5.34
C ARG A 43 7.25 -18.41 -6.83
N LYS A 44 6.46 -19.03 -7.72
CA LYS A 44 6.59 -18.79 -9.18
C LYS A 44 6.34 -17.32 -9.53
N VAL A 45 5.39 -16.65 -8.87
CA VAL A 45 5.09 -15.22 -9.09
C VAL A 45 6.23 -14.36 -8.58
N VAL A 46 6.69 -14.57 -7.35
CA VAL A 46 7.80 -13.83 -6.74
C VAL A 46 9.07 -13.97 -7.58
N ARG A 47 9.44 -15.21 -7.96
CA ARG A 47 10.61 -15.49 -8.78
C ARG A 47 10.54 -14.78 -10.12
N LYS A 48 9.40 -14.87 -10.83
CA LYS A 48 9.20 -14.18 -12.12
C LYS A 48 9.33 -12.65 -11.96
N ASN A 49 8.70 -12.10 -10.93
CA ASN A 49 8.75 -10.66 -10.68
C ASN A 49 10.19 -10.19 -10.41
N LEU A 50 10.94 -10.91 -9.58
CA LEU A 50 12.33 -10.58 -9.24
C LEU A 50 13.29 -10.70 -10.46
N VAL A 51 13.19 -11.78 -11.23
CA VAL A 51 14.02 -11.98 -12.43
C VAL A 51 13.80 -10.84 -13.44
N ASN A 52 12.56 -10.47 -13.67
CA ASN A 52 12.23 -9.38 -14.60
C ASN A 52 12.65 -8.01 -14.04
N ALA A 53 12.53 -7.81 -12.73
CA ALA A 53 12.90 -6.55 -12.07
C ALA A 53 14.43 -6.35 -11.99
N PHE A 54 15.19 -7.43 -11.86
CA PHE A 54 16.65 -7.40 -11.70
C PHE A 54 17.36 -8.30 -12.74
N PRO A 55 17.28 -7.96 -14.03
CA PRO A 55 17.77 -8.83 -15.11
C PRO A 55 19.30 -9.05 -15.11
N LYS A 56 20.05 -8.22 -14.36
CA LYS A 56 21.50 -8.34 -14.22
C LYS A 56 21.93 -9.20 -13.02
N MET A 57 21.00 -9.57 -12.14
CA MET A 57 21.31 -10.41 -10.97
C MET A 57 21.35 -11.88 -11.32
N THR A 58 22.26 -12.59 -10.68
CA THR A 58 22.35 -14.05 -10.78
C THR A 58 21.16 -14.73 -10.10
N MET A 59 20.87 -15.97 -10.49
CA MET A 59 19.80 -16.74 -9.84
C MET A 59 20.05 -17.01 -8.34
N LYS A 60 21.32 -16.97 -7.89
CA LYS A 60 21.68 -17.07 -6.47
C LYS A 60 21.28 -15.82 -5.70
N GLU A 61 21.53 -14.64 -6.25
CA GLU A 61 21.12 -13.35 -5.67
C GLU A 61 19.59 -13.22 -5.64
N ILE A 62 18.92 -13.56 -6.75
CA ILE A 62 17.45 -13.59 -6.80
C ILE A 62 16.87 -14.52 -5.73
N ALA A 63 17.42 -15.73 -5.56
CA ALA A 63 16.97 -16.66 -4.53
C ALA A 63 17.22 -16.15 -3.09
N LEU A 64 18.28 -15.37 -2.88
CA LEU A 64 18.55 -14.73 -1.59
C LEU A 64 17.51 -13.66 -1.27
N ILE A 65 17.21 -12.76 -2.22
CA ILE A 65 16.16 -11.74 -2.08
C ILE A 65 14.80 -12.41 -1.83
N GLU A 66 14.45 -13.45 -2.61
CA GLU A 66 13.22 -14.22 -2.46
C GLU A 66 13.08 -14.76 -1.02
N LYS A 67 14.11 -15.42 -0.49
CA LYS A 67 14.08 -15.96 0.88
C LYS A 67 13.93 -14.86 1.94
N LYS A 68 14.65 -13.74 1.80
CA LYS A 68 14.53 -12.59 2.70
C LYS A 68 13.13 -11.96 2.62
N ASN A 69 12.54 -11.89 1.42
CA ASN A 69 11.19 -11.36 1.23
C ASN A 69 10.13 -12.21 1.93
N TYR A 70 10.22 -13.54 1.86
CA TYR A 70 9.28 -14.40 2.59
C TYR A 70 9.44 -14.33 4.10
N ARG A 71 10.66 -14.13 4.62
CA ARG A 71 10.86 -13.84 6.05
C ARG A 71 10.21 -12.51 6.42
N ALA A 72 10.43 -11.46 5.64
CA ALA A 72 9.80 -10.16 5.87
C ALA A 72 8.26 -10.23 5.78
N LEU A 73 7.71 -11.03 4.87
CA LEU A 73 6.27 -11.28 4.76
C LEU A 73 5.72 -11.96 6.02
N CYS A 74 6.41 -12.97 6.57
CA CYS A 74 5.98 -13.64 7.80
C CYS A 74 6.11 -12.71 9.01
N ASP A 75 7.19 -11.94 9.10
CA ASP A 75 7.36 -10.90 10.13
C ASP A 75 6.21 -9.87 10.06
N TYR A 76 5.84 -9.40 8.86
CA TYR A 76 4.71 -8.48 8.65
C TYR A 76 3.41 -9.02 9.25
N PHE A 77 3.06 -10.30 9.02
CA PHE A 77 1.84 -10.89 9.60
C PHE A 77 1.88 -10.92 11.11
N ILE A 78 2.99 -11.34 11.69
CA ILE A 78 3.17 -11.44 13.15
C ILE A 78 3.17 -10.05 13.79
N GLU A 79 3.85 -9.09 13.21
CA GLU A 79 3.89 -7.71 13.68
C GLU A 79 2.51 -7.03 13.57
N THR A 80 1.72 -7.34 12.53
CA THR A 80 0.33 -6.87 12.41
C THR A 80 -0.56 -7.44 13.51
N ILE A 81 -0.37 -8.72 13.88
CA ILE A 81 -1.07 -9.32 15.02
C ILE A 81 -0.67 -8.60 16.32
N LYS A 82 0.63 -8.35 16.51
CA LYS A 82 1.16 -7.67 17.69
C LYS A 82 0.66 -6.22 17.80
N LEU A 83 0.42 -5.57 16.67
CA LEU A 83 -0.08 -4.20 16.63
C LEU A 83 -1.45 -4.05 17.33
N ASP A 84 -2.29 -5.11 17.34
CA ASP A 84 -3.59 -5.11 18.02
C ASP A 84 -3.44 -4.97 19.54
N GLY A 85 -3.78 -3.80 20.07
CA GLY A 85 -3.64 -3.48 21.49
C GLY A 85 -2.24 -3.04 21.93
N MET A 86 -1.32 -2.81 20.99
CA MET A 86 -0.01 -2.23 21.31
C MET A 86 -0.19 -0.79 21.78
N SER A 87 0.39 -0.45 22.94
CA SER A 87 0.37 0.92 23.45
C SER A 87 1.22 1.86 22.58
N GLU A 88 0.91 3.16 22.61
CA GLU A 88 1.73 4.18 21.93
C GLU A 88 3.20 4.12 22.36
N LYS A 89 3.45 3.97 23.68
CA LYS A 89 4.80 3.85 24.23
C LYS A 89 5.56 2.67 23.66
N GLU A 90 4.89 1.55 23.47
CA GLU A 90 5.50 0.36 22.85
C GLU A 90 5.72 0.55 21.35
N LEU A 91 4.72 1.09 20.65
CA LEU A 91 4.81 1.37 19.23
C LEU A 91 6.01 2.26 18.87
N ARG A 92 6.26 3.32 19.62
CA ARG A 92 7.40 4.25 19.42
C ARG A 92 8.78 3.59 19.57
N LYS A 93 8.87 2.36 20.08
CA LYS A 93 10.10 1.57 20.05
C LYS A 93 10.30 0.82 18.72
N HIS A 94 9.25 0.72 17.91
CA HIS A 94 9.19 -0.08 16.69
C HIS A 94 9.13 0.77 15.41
N ILE A 95 8.62 2.00 15.51
CA ILE A 95 8.54 2.92 14.38
C ILE A 95 8.87 4.34 14.82
N ASP A 96 9.65 5.02 14.01
CA ASP A 96 9.88 6.46 14.06
C ASP A 96 9.68 7.07 12.67
N PHE A 97 9.46 8.38 12.61
CA PHE A 97 9.30 9.10 11.35
C PHE A 97 10.25 10.29 11.28
N THR A 98 10.90 10.44 10.12
CA THR A 98 11.77 11.56 9.77
C THR A 98 11.17 12.36 8.62
N GLY A 99 11.55 13.62 8.47
CA GLY A 99 10.96 14.54 7.48
C GLY A 99 9.56 15.04 7.89
N THR A 100 9.10 14.72 9.10
CA THR A 100 7.83 15.17 9.66
C THR A 100 7.77 16.69 9.87
N GLU A 101 8.90 17.34 10.07
CA GLU A 101 9.00 18.80 10.20
C GLU A 101 8.52 19.53 8.94
N LYS A 102 8.79 18.98 7.75
CA LYS A 102 8.32 19.55 6.47
C LYS A 102 6.81 19.31 6.28
N VAL A 103 6.33 18.13 6.67
CA VAL A 103 4.89 17.81 6.67
C VAL A 103 4.15 18.74 7.63
N GLN A 104 4.68 18.91 8.84
CA GLN A 104 4.10 19.80 9.85
C GLN A 104 4.11 21.27 9.39
N ALA A 105 5.18 21.72 8.73
CA ALA A 105 5.26 23.07 8.16
C ALA A 105 4.19 23.31 7.08
N ALA A 106 3.95 22.34 6.17
CA ALA A 106 2.89 22.44 5.18
C ALA A 106 1.51 22.54 5.84
N ILE A 107 1.25 21.73 6.86
CA ILE A 107 0.00 21.72 7.61
C ILE A 107 -0.19 23.04 8.36
N ASN A 108 0.83 23.54 9.08
CA ASN A 108 0.79 24.81 9.77
C ASN A 108 0.59 25.99 8.80
N GLY A 109 1.04 25.86 7.56
CA GLY A 109 0.80 26.81 6.46
C GLY A 109 -0.60 26.70 5.82
N GLY A 110 -1.50 25.89 6.37
CA GLY A 110 -2.88 25.75 5.87
C GLY A 110 -3.06 24.71 4.76
N GLN A 111 -2.01 23.99 4.39
CA GLN A 111 -2.08 22.99 3.30
C GLN A 111 -2.50 21.61 3.80
N SER A 112 -3.25 20.90 2.96
CA SER A 112 -3.43 19.45 3.11
C SER A 112 -2.25 18.70 2.50
N VAL A 113 -2.01 17.47 2.95
CA VAL A 113 -0.88 16.64 2.54
C VAL A 113 -1.36 15.30 1.97
N VAL A 114 -0.84 14.96 0.80
CA VAL A 114 -0.95 13.63 0.20
C VAL A 114 0.38 12.90 0.40
N ALA A 115 0.35 11.77 1.09
CA ALA A 115 1.51 10.90 1.26
C ALA A 115 1.39 9.69 0.31
N TYR A 116 2.19 9.65 -0.75
CA TYR A 116 2.35 8.45 -1.56
C TYR A 116 3.11 7.39 -0.79
N MET A 117 2.61 6.17 -0.81
CA MET A 117 3.17 5.02 -0.13
C MET A 117 3.16 3.78 -1.02
N ALA A 118 3.84 2.73 -0.58
CA ALA A 118 3.83 1.42 -1.22
C ALA A 118 3.60 0.29 -0.20
N HIS A 119 3.29 -0.91 -0.69
CA HIS A 119 3.25 -2.11 0.15
C HIS A 119 4.68 -2.58 0.50
N THR A 120 5.39 -1.73 1.23
CA THR A 120 6.71 -2.04 1.80
C THR A 120 6.54 -2.45 3.26
N PHE A 121 7.05 -3.61 3.66
CA PHE A 121 6.88 -4.14 5.01
C PHE A 121 7.63 -3.28 6.04
N ASN A 122 7.03 -2.91 7.18
CA ASN A 122 5.63 -3.13 7.53
C ASN A 122 4.82 -1.84 7.35
N TRP A 123 4.04 -1.72 6.28
CA TRP A 123 3.20 -0.52 6.02
C TRP A 123 2.08 -0.30 7.05
N GLU A 124 1.70 -1.31 7.85
CA GLU A 124 0.66 -1.12 8.87
C GLU A 124 1.11 -0.14 9.97
N TYR A 125 2.41 -0.02 10.23
CA TYR A 125 2.92 0.98 11.16
C TYR A 125 2.69 2.44 10.69
N ALA A 126 2.51 2.68 9.41
CA ALA A 126 2.19 4.02 8.90
C ALA A 126 0.82 4.55 9.41
N THR A 127 -0.06 3.68 9.89
CA THR A 127 -1.32 4.09 10.51
C THR A 127 -1.11 4.86 11.82
N SER A 128 0.11 4.88 12.36
CA SER A 128 0.49 5.66 13.54
C SER A 128 0.95 7.10 13.25
N MET A 129 0.90 7.56 12.00
CA MET A 129 1.25 8.94 11.65
C MET A 129 0.62 10.02 12.56
N PRO A 130 -0.64 9.87 13.07
CA PRO A 130 -1.21 10.86 13.99
C PRO A 130 -0.42 11.10 15.27
N LEU A 131 0.45 10.16 15.67
CA LEU A 131 1.31 10.32 16.84
C LEU A 131 2.54 11.21 16.58
N PHE A 132 2.85 11.49 15.34
CA PHE A 132 4.06 12.21 14.92
C PHE A 132 3.78 13.53 14.20
N VAL A 133 2.58 13.68 13.64
CA VAL A 133 2.11 14.90 12.97
C VAL A 133 0.70 15.20 13.50
N SER A 134 0.51 16.39 14.03
CA SER A 134 -0.77 16.78 14.64
C SER A 134 -1.10 18.26 14.40
N HIS A 135 -2.39 18.56 14.29
CA HIS A 135 -2.94 19.90 14.26
C HIS A 135 -4.42 19.81 14.63
N GLU A 136 -5.01 20.81 15.27
CA GLU A 136 -6.40 20.79 15.74
C GLU A 136 -7.42 20.53 14.62
N ASN A 137 -7.14 21.02 13.41
CA ASN A 137 -8.01 20.88 12.24
C ASN A 137 -7.54 19.80 11.26
N LEU A 138 -6.67 18.88 11.68
CA LEU A 138 -6.08 17.85 10.82
C LEU A 138 -6.82 16.52 10.94
N ILE A 139 -7.21 15.96 9.81
CA ILE A 139 -7.62 14.56 9.67
C ILE A 139 -6.46 13.78 9.11
N VAL A 140 -5.92 12.84 9.89
CA VAL A 140 -4.92 11.88 9.40
C VAL A 140 -5.61 10.58 9.06
N GLY A 141 -5.31 10.02 7.88
CA GLY A 141 -5.98 8.80 7.44
C GLY A 141 -5.22 8.01 6.37
N GLN A 142 -5.75 6.84 6.05
CA GLN A 142 -5.27 5.99 4.97
C GLN A 142 -6.42 5.46 4.13
N ILE A 143 -6.14 5.27 2.85
CA ILE A 143 -7.08 4.65 1.92
C ILE A 143 -6.95 3.13 2.02
N TYR A 144 -8.09 2.44 2.18
CA TYR A 144 -8.10 0.98 2.24
C TYR A 144 -9.17 0.37 1.34
N HIS A 145 -8.97 -0.88 0.97
CA HIS A 145 -9.97 -1.66 0.24
C HIS A 145 -10.76 -2.54 1.23
N PRO A 146 -12.08 -2.33 1.40
CA PRO A 146 -12.90 -3.15 2.30
C PRO A 146 -12.79 -4.65 2.01
N LEU A 147 -12.65 -5.45 3.05
CA LEU A 147 -12.57 -6.89 2.94
C LEU A 147 -13.96 -7.52 2.74
N ARG A 148 -14.01 -8.66 2.06
CA ARG A 148 -15.25 -9.43 1.88
C ARG A 148 -15.82 -9.98 3.19
N ASN A 149 -14.93 -10.34 4.12
CA ASN A 149 -15.33 -10.80 5.45
C ASN A 149 -15.45 -9.58 6.37
N LYS A 150 -16.68 -9.23 6.73
CA LYS A 150 -16.99 -8.06 7.57
C LYS A 150 -16.30 -8.09 8.93
N HIS A 151 -16.17 -9.25 9.56
CA HIS A 151 -15.52 -9.37 10.87
C HIS A 151 -14.01 -9.05 10.81
N PHE A 152 -13.32 -9.55 9.79
CA PHE A 152 -11.92 -9.19 9.57
C PHE A 152 -11.75 -7.74 9.12
N ASP A 153 -12.70 -7.20 8.36
CA ASP A 153 -12.71 -5.79 7.97
C ASP A 153 -12.78 -4.88 9.20
N GLU A 154 -13.73 -5.14 10.11
CA GLU A 154 -13.88 -4.40 11.37
C GLU A 154 -12.64 -4.55 12.27
N LEU A 155 -12.08 -5.76 12.37
CA LEU A 155 -10.84 -5.99 13.13
C LEU A 155 -9.68 -5.14 12.61
N LEU A 156 -9.43 -5.16 11.31
CA LEU A 156 -8.33 -4.37 10.73
C LEU A 156 -8.59 -2.86 10.81
N LYS A 157 -9.84 -2.42 10.65
CA LYS A 157 -10.20 -1.01 10.88
C LYS A 157 -9.92 -0.57 12.31
N LYS A 158 -10.26 -1.41 13.30
CA LYS A 158 -9.96 -1.15 14.71
C LYS A 158 -8.44 -1.01 14.91
N ILE A 159 -7.64 -1.96 14.42
CA ILE A 159 -6.18 -1.94 14.56
C ILE A 159 -5.58 -0.69 13.91
N ARG A 160 -6.00 -0.37 12.69
CA ARG A 160 -5.50 0.79 11.93
C ARG A 160 -5.96 2.13 12.48
N GLY A 161 -7.10 2.16 13.19
CA GLY A 161 -7.67 3.38 13.77
C GLY A 161 -7.23 3.65 15.22
N GLN A 162 -6.54 2.72 15.87
CA GLN A 162 -6.27 2.80 17.31
C GLN A 162 -5.39 3.99 17.74
N TYR A 163 -4.62 4.56 16.80
CA TYR A 163 -3.76 5.73 17.03
C TYR A 163 -4.34 7.02 16.45
N GLY A 164 -5.66 7.06 16.18
CA GLY A 164 -6.35 8.25 15.68
C GLY A 164 -6.40 8.38 14.15
N SER A 165 -5.92 7.38 13.42
CA SER A 165 -5.96 7.40 11.95
C SER A 165 -7.33 6.99 11.41
N GLU A 166 -7.88 7.76 10.45
CA GLU A 166 -9.16 7.45 9.81
C GLU A 166 -8.99 6.42 8.68
N ASN A 167 -9.83 5.37 8.69
CA ASN A 167 -9.88 4.39 7.63
C ASN A 167 -10.87 4.83 6.53
N ILE A 168 -10.37 5.29 5.39
CA ILE A 168 -11.18 5.79 4.29
C ILE A 168 -11.32 4.70 3.22
N ALA A 169 -12.54 4.22 2.99
CA ALA A 169 -12.78 3.22 1.95
C ALA A 169 -12.48 3.80 0.56
N MET A 170 -11.75 3.06 -0.28
CA MET A 170 -11.28 3.51 -1.60
C MET A 170 -12.41 4.11 -2.47
N LYS A 171 -13.63 3.56 -2.43
CA LYS A 171 -14.77 4.10 -3.18
C LYS A 171 -15.32 5.40 -2.60
N ALA A 172 -15.04 5.70 -1.33
CA ALA A 172 -15.52 6.91 -0.64
C ALA A 172 -14.45 8.02 -0.61
N THR A 173 -13.25 7.78 -1.10
CA THR A 173 -12.10 8.68 -0.97
C THR A 173 -12.41 10.10 -1.44
N LEU A 174 -12.89 10.25 -2.67
CA LEU A 174 -13.17 11.59 -3.22
C LEU A 174 -14.24 12.33 -2.43
N ARG A 175 -15.33 11.63 -2.06
CA ARG A 175 -16.40 12.19 -1.25
C ARG A 175 -15.88 12.65 0.11
N ARG A 176 -15.08 11.80 0.78
CA ARG A 176 -14.54 12.13 2.10
C ARG A 176 -13.59 13.34 2.05
N ILE A 177 -12.74 13.45 1.03
CA ILE A 177 -11.87 14.62 0.84
C ILE A 177 -12.69 15.89 0.64
N VAL A 178 -13.74 15.85 -0.19
CA VAL A 178 -14.65 16.98 -0.37
C VAL A 178 -15.33 17.37 0.96
N ASP A 179 -15.76 16.39 1.75
CA ASP A 179 -16.36 16.64 3.06
C ASP A 179 -15.37 17.29 4.05
N ILE A 180 -14.12 16.85 4.08
CA ILE A 180 -13.04 17.44 4.89
C ILE A 180 -12.82 18.91 4.47
N THR A 181 -12.69 19.17 3.17
CA THR A 181 -12.46 20.51 2.63
C THR A 181 -13.65 21.45 2.94
N LYS A 182 -14.90 20.97 2.82
CA LYS A 182 -16.11 21.76 3.18
C LYS A 182 -16.16 22.11 4.67
N GLN A 183 -15.58 21.27 5.54
CA GLN A 183 -15.45 21.53 6.97
C GLN A 183 -14.29 22.48 7.30
N GLN A 184 -13.59 23.02 6.29
CA GLN A 184 -12.39 23.85 6.45
C GLN A 184 -11.29 23.15 7.24
N LYS A 185 -11.23 21.81 7.16
CA LYS A 185 -10.19 20.99 7.78
C LYS A 185 -9.12 20.61 6.75
N GLN A 186 -7.93 20.35 7.25
CA GLN A 186 -6.83 19.79 6.49
C GLN A 186 -6.81 18.28 6.61
N PHE A 187 -6.09 17.65 5.71
CA PHE A 187 -5.83 16.22 5.79
C PHE A 187 -4.34 15.89 5.56
N LEU A 188 -3.90 14.80 6.20
CA LEU A 188 -2.73 14.02 5.84
C LEU A 188 -3.20 12.61 5.51
N ILE A 189 -3.28 12.27 4.23
CA ILE A 189 -3.81 10.96 3.79
C ILE A 189 -2.75 10.16 3.09
N GLY A 190 -2.53 8.92 3.57
CA GLY A 190 -1.67 7.92 2.95
C GLY A 190 -2.37 7.19 1.79
N PHE A 191 -1.73 7.18 0.62
CA PHE A 191 -2.18 6.49 -0.59
C PHE A 191 -1.17 5.45 -1.01
N ILE A 192 -1.50 4.18 -0.85
CA ILE A 192 -0.70 3.08 -1.36
C ILE A 192 -1.09 2.83 -2.82
N ALA A 193 -0.22 3.21 -3.78
CA ALA A 193 -0.56 3.27 -5.20
C ALA A 193 0.22 2.27 -6.10
N ASP A 194 0.97 1.34 -5.52
CA ASP A 194 1.91 0.45 -6.22
C ASP A 194 1.30 -0.82 -6.82
N GLN A 195 0.02 -1.12 -6.55
CA GLN A 195 -0.64 -2.30 -7.09
C GLN A 195 -1.24 -2.04 -8.48
N ILE A 196 -1.63 -3.15 -9.15
CA ILE A 196 -2.15 -3.08 -10.51
C ILE A 196 -3.57 -2.49 -10.56
N PRO A 197 -3.86 -1.45 -11.37
CA PRO A 197 -5.20 -0.92 -11.55
C PRO A 197 -6.11 -1.95 -12.24
N LYS A 198 -7.44 -1.78 -12.11
CA LYS A 198 -8.40 -2.52 -12.93
C LYS A 198 -8.27 -2.09 -14.39
N TRP A 199 -8.75 -2.92 -15.33
CA TRP A 199 -8.67 -2.63 -16.75
C TRP A 199 -9.24 -1.26 -17.14
N GLU A 200 -10.35 -0.88 -16.51
CA GLU A 200 -11.05 0.37 -16.76
C GLU A 200 -10.32 1.61 -16.21
N ALA A 201 -9.31 1.41 -15.38
CA ALA A 201 -8.49 2.45 -14.74
C ALA A 201 -7.04 2.46 -15.25
N MET A 202 -6.74 1.76 -16.34
CA MET A 202 -5.40 1.69 -16.94
C MET A 202 -5.24 2.77 -18.02
N HIS A 203 -5.07 4.02 -17.57
CA HIS A 203 -4.97 5.18 -18.47
C HIS A 203 -3.54 5.66 -18.69
N HIS A 204 -2.60 5.22 -17.84
CA HIS A 204 -1.20 5.61 -17.91
C HIS A 204 -0.28 4.41 -17.69
N TRP A 205 0.84 4.41 -18.39
CA TRP A 205 1.85 3.37 -18.37
C TRP A 205 3.22 4.00 -18.17
N VAL A 206 4.03 3.39 -17.31
CA VAL A 206 5.40 3.80 -17.04
C VAL A 206 6.33 2.58 -17.15
N THR A 207 7.60 2.80 -17.42
CA THR A 207 8.61 1.76 -17.20
C THR A 207 8.94 1.73 -15.70
N PHE A 208 8.64 0.61 -15.04
CA PHE A 208 8.87 0.41 -13.63
C PHE A 208 9.48 -0.96 -13.38
N MET A 209 10.61 -1.02 -12.68
CA MET A 209 11.35 -2.26 -12.45
C MET A 209 11.61 -3.04 -13.75
N ASN A 210 12.09 -2.33 -14.79
CA ASN A 210 12.38 -2.86 -16.13
C ASN A 210 11.18 -3.46 -16.87
N GLN A 211 9.95 -3.13 -16.49
CA GLN A 211 8.73 -3.67 -17.10
C GLN A 211 7.71 -2.58 -17.43
N ASP A 212 7.02 -2.70 -18.58
CA ASP A 212 5.89 -1.82 -18.95
C ASP A 212 4.75 -2.03 -17.94
N THR A 213 4.36 -0.96 -17.27
CA THR A 213 3.57 -1.04 -16.04
C THR A 213 2.41 -0.06 -16.06
N ALA A 214 1.18 -0.59 -16.05
CA ALA A 214 -0.02 0.23 -15.85
C ALA A 214 -0.08 0.76 -14.42
N VAL A 215 -0.44 2.03 -14.25
CA VAL A 215 -0.39 2.74 -12.97
C VAL A 215 -1.68 3.46 -12.64
N PHE A 216 -1.90 3.71 -11.33
CA PHE A 216 -2.99 4.55 -10.86
C PHE A 216 -2.61 6.03 -10.97
N THR A 217 -3.50 6.84 -11.55
CA THR A 217 -3.35 8.31 -11.60
C THR A 217 -4.30 9.03 -10.65
N GLY A 218 -5.12 8.28 -9.91
CA GLY A 218 -6.16 8.87 -9.04
C GLY A 218 -5.60 9.69 -7.89
N THR A 219 -4.48 9.29 -7.30
CA THR A 219 -3.81 10.00 -6.21
C THR A 219 -3.33 11.38 -6.67
N GLU A 220 -2.69 11.45 -7.85
CA GLU A 220 -2.27 12.72 -8.44
C GLU A 220 -3.45 13.64 -8.74
N LYS A 221 -4.53 13.09 -9.33
CA LYS A 221 -5.73 13.88 -9.61
C LYS A 221 -6.34 14.50 -8.36
N ILE A 222 -6.30 13.78 -7.24
CA ILE A 222 -6.75 14.29 -5.94
C ILE A 222 -5.80 15.38 -5.46
N ALA A 223 -4.49 15.12 -5.41
CA ALA A 223 -3.49 16.06 -4.95
C ALA A 223 -3.55 17.39 -5.73
N ARG A 224 -3.64 17.32 -7.06
CA ARG A 224 -3.75 18.49 -7.93
C ARG A 224 -5.04 19.29 -7.70
N ARG A 225 -6.19 18.62 -7.55
CA ARG A 225 -7.48 19.28 -7.30
C ARG A 225 -7.54 20.01 -5.96
N THR A 226 -6.79 19.52 -4.99
CA THR A 226 -6.76 20.09 -3.63
C THR A 226 -5.60 21.05 -3.41
N GLY A 227 -4.67 21.20 -4.38
CA GLY A 227 -3.46 22.00 -4.20
C GLY A 227 -2.58 21.49 -3.05
N SER A 228 -2.67 20.19 -2.73
CA SER A 228 -1.97 19.61 -1.59
C SER A 228 -0.46 19.63 -1.78
N ALA A 229 0.27 19.75 -0.67
CA ALA A 229 1.66 19.33 -0.62
C ALA A 229 1.75 17.80 -0.76
N VAL A 230 2.78 17.31 -1.45
CA VAL A 230 2.93 15.89 -1.74
C VAL A 230 4.25 15.37 -1.25
N PHE A 231 4.20 14.23 -0.56
CA PHE A 231 5.37 13.54 -0.04
C PHE A 231 5.35 12.07 -0.45
N PHE A 232 6.54 11.49 -0.63
CA PHE A 232 6.72 10.06 -0.68
C PHE A 232 7.10 9.55 0.70
N LEU A 233 6.27 8.70 1.31
CA LEU A 233 6.58 8.05 2.57
C LEU A 233 7.16 6.66 2.29
N SER A 234 8.48 6.56 2.41
CA SER A 234 9.20 5.28 2.37
C SER A 234 9.33 4.69 3.77
N LEU A 235 9.29 3.35 3.85
CA LEU A 235 9.53 2.61 5.09
C LEU A 235 10.82 1.82 4.96
N LYS A 236 11.76 2.03 5.88
CA LYS A 236 13.04 1.29 5.96
C LYS A 236 13.06 0.46 7.23
N ARG A 237 13.51 -0.80 7.10
CA ARG A 237 13.74 -1.67 8.25
C ARG A 237 15.17 -1.47 8.76
N VAL A 238 15.31 -0.89 9.95
CA VAL A 238 16.59 -0.70 10.61
C VAL A 238 17.09 -2.03 11.19
N ASN A 239 16.20 -2.72 11.87
CA ASN A 239 16.39 -4.07 12.42
C ASN A 239 15.07 -4.84 12.34
N ARG A 240 15.07 -6.16 12.63
CA ARG A 240 13.85 -6.94 12.73
C ARG A 240 12.91 -6.31 13.74
N GLY A 241 11.71 -5.91 13.33
CA GLY A 241 10.71 -5.24 14.15
C GLY A 241 10.98 -3.77 14.45
N LYS A 242 11.98 -3.15 13.82
CA LYS A 242 12.24 -1.72 13.98
C LYS A 242 12.32 -1.04 12.62
N TYR A 243 11.55 0.01 12.44
CA TYR A 243 11.37 0.70 11.17
C TYR A 243 11.54 2.21 11.34
N VAL A 244 11.88 2.86 10.25
CA VAL A 244 11.85 4.32 10.10
C VAL A 244 11.05 4.65 8.86
N GLY A 245 10.01 5.47 9.03
CA GLY A 245 9.30 6.12 7.94
C GLY A 245 10.01 7.43 7.58
N HIS A 246 10.24 7.68 6.29
CA HIS A 246 10.83 8.92 5.84
C HIS A 246 9.92 9.65 4.86
N PHE A 247 9.51 10.87 5.19
CA PHE A 247 8.76 11.76 4.32
C PHE A 247 9.71 12.54 3.41
N ALA A 248 9.87 12.12 2.17
CA ALA A 248 10.62 12.82 1.14
C ALA A 248 9.67 13.77 0.36
N PRO A 249 9.94 15.08 0.27
CA PRO A 249 9.09 16.00 -0.46
C PRO A 249 9.09 15.69 -1.96
N MET A 250 7.91 15.78 -2.59
CA MET A 250 7.72 15.64 -4.03
C MET A 250 7.27 16.96 -4.67
N ALA A 251 6.34 17.65 -4.01
CA ALA A 251 5.84 18.95 -4.45
C ALA A 251 5.26 19.74 -3.27
N ASP A 252 5.52 21.03 -3.22
CA ASP A 252 4.91 21.94 -2.25
C ASP A 252 3.45 22.24 -2.62
N ASN A 253 3.14 22.25 -3.93
CA ASN A 253 1.78 22.41 -4.45
C ASN A 253 1.60 21.53 -5.71
N ALA A 254 0.81 20.50 -5.57
CA ALA A 254 0.52 19.56 -6.65
C ALA A 254 -0.13 20.21 -7.88
N ALA A 255 -0.90 21.29 -7.70
CA ALA A 255 -1.58 21.96 -8.81
C ALA A 255 -0.61 22.68 -9.77
N ALA A 256 0.59 23.03 -9.30
CA ALA A 256 1.61 23.71 -10.10
C ALA A 256 2.38 22.78 -11.05
N LEU A 257 2.32 21.47 -10.83
CA LEU A 257 3.04 20.49 -11.66
C LEU A 257 2.24 20.10 -12.92
N PRO A 258 2.91 19.73 -14.01
CA PRO A 258 2.27 19.12 -15.18
C PRO A 258 1.48 17.84 -14.82
N GLU A 259 0.52 17.48 -15.67
CA GLU A 259 -0.22 16.23 -15.48
C GLU A 259 0.70 15.02 -15.66
N LEU A 260 0.52 14.01 -14.81
CA LEU A 260 1.28 12.76 -14.71
C LEU A 260 2.70 12.90 -14.12
N GLU A 261 3.17 14.11 -13.82
CA GLU A 261 4.50 14.33 -13.27
C GLU A 261 4.64 13.69 -11.88
N LEU A 262 3.68 13.93 -10.98
CA LEU A 262 3.69 13.30 -9.64
C LEU A 262 3.64 11.78 -9.70
N THR A 263 2.87 11.23 -10.63
CA THR A 263 2.80 9.78 -10.82
C THR A 263 4.16 9.23 -11.29
N ASN A 264 4.81 9.89 -12.24
CA ASN A 264 6.12 9.49 -12.73
C ASN A 264 7.21 9.61 -11.63
N MET A 265 7.21 10.72 -10.88
CA MET A 265 8.11 10.92 -9.73
C MET A 265 7.93 9.82 -8.68
N TYR A 266 6.68 9.50 -8.33
CA TYR A 266 6.37 8.44 -7.37
C TYR A 266 6.97 7.10 -7.79
N TYR A 267 6.77 6.67 -9.05
CA TYR A 267 7.29 5.39 -9.50
C TYR A 267 8.81 5.35 -9.58
N LYS A 268 9.46 6.48 -9.86
CA LYS A 268 10.91 6.60 -9.79
C LYS A 268 11.42 6.45 -8.35
N MET A 269 10.85 7.21 -7.40
CA MET A 269 11.23 7.15 -5.99
C MET A 269 10.94 5.77 -5.38
N LEU A 270 9.83 5.15 -5.77
CA LEU A 270 9.51 3.79 -5.35
C LEU A 270 10.52 2.77 -5.90
N GLU A 271 10.91 2.89 -7.17
CA GLU A 271 11.90 2.02 -7.79
C GLU A 271 13.24 2.11 -7.06
N ASP A 272 13.68 3.33 -6.72
CA ASP A 272 14.90 3.57 -5.97
C ASP A 272 14.82 2.95 -4.55
N SER A 273 13.69 3.12 -3.87
CA SER A 273 13.44 2.50 -2.55
C SER A 273 13.46 0.97 -2.61
N ILE A 274 12.88 0.36 -3.66
CA ILE A 274 12.90 -1.09 -3.86
C ILE A 274 14.31 -1.60 -4.16
N LYS A 275 15.10 -0.87 -4.94
CA LYS A 275 16.50 -1.24 -5.23
C LYS A 275 17.37 -1.19 -3.98
N GLU A 276 17.09 -0.29 -3.05
CA GLU A 276 17.81 -0.17 -1.76
C GLU A 276 17.49 -1.35 -0.82
N ALA A 277 16.23 -1.78 -0.74
CA ALA A 277 15.79 -2.87 0.14
C ALA A 277 14.78 -3.80 -0.59
N PRO A 278 15.24 -4.59 -1.58
CA PRO A 278 14.35 -5.34 -2.45
C PRO A 278 13.54 -6.41 -1.71
N GLU A 279 14.00 -6.90 -0.58
CA GLU A 279 13.27 -7.88 0.23
C GLU A 279 12.04 -7.32 0.93
N LEU A 280 11.87 -6.00 1.02
CA LEU A 280 10.77 -5.39 1.77
C LEU A 280 9.52 -5.13 0.93
N TRP A 281 9.59 -5.15 -0.40
CA TRP A 281 8.41 -4.91 -1.22
C TRP A 281 7.56 -6.17 -1.41
N LEU A 282 6.24 -5.99 -1.62
CA LEU A 282 5.25 -7.08 -1.71
C LEU A 282 5.34 -7.83 -3.06
N TRP A 283 6.42 -8.58 -3.30
CA TRP A 283 6.62 -9.36 -4.53
C TRP A 283 5.59 -10.45 -4.77
N THR A 284 4.85 -10.87 -3.75
CA THR A 284 3.77 -11.85 -3.90
C THR A 284 2.56 -11.31 -4.67
N HIS A 285 2.44 -9.98 -4.81
CA HIS A 285 1.43 -9.40 -5.70
C HIS A 285 1.79 -9.66 -7.16
N ASN A 286 0.84 -10.20 -7.96
CA ASN A 286 1.05 -10.43 -9.39
C ASN A 286 0.88 -9.10 -10.15
N ARG A 287 1.88 -8.19 -9.99
CA ARG A 287 1.85 -6.79 -10.42
C ARG A 287 1.69 -6.64 -11.93
N TRP A 288 2.36 -7.49 -12.70
CA TRP A 288 2.41 -7.42 -14.16
C TRP A 288 1.52 -8.45 -14.88
N LYS A 289 0.43 -8.89 -14.22
CA LYS A 289 -0.53 -9.83 -14.83
C LYS A 289 -1.38 -9.21 -15.95
N ARG A 290 -1.47 -7.89 -16.02
CA ARG A 290 -2.16 -7.14 -17.07
C ARG A 290 -1.12 -6.42 -17.89
N THR A 291 -1.10 -6.68 -19.18
CA THR A 291 -0.17 -6.10 -20.13
C THR A 291 -0.90 -5.11 -21.04
N ARG A 292 -0.17 -4.20 -21.69
CA ARG A 292 -0.71 -3.29 -22.70
C ARG A 292 -1.40 -4.06 -23.83
N GLN A 293 -0.74 -5.09 -24.36
CA GLN A 293 -1.33 -5.98 -25.35
C GLN A 293 -2.65 -6.64 -24.88
N GLY A 294 -2.71 -7.07 -23.62
CA GLY A 294 -3.93 -7.63 -23.04
C GLY A 294 -5.06 -6.60 -22.92
N GLN A 295 -4.72 -5.32 -22.69
CA GLN A 295 -5.68 -4.22 -22.70
C GLN A 295 -6.26 -4.01 -24.10
N GLU A 296 -5.40 -3.92 -25.11
CA GLU A 296 -5.81 -3.76 -26.52
C GLU A 296 -6.70 -4.91 -27.01
N GLN A 297 -6.32 -6.15 -26.70
CA GLN A 297 -7.14 -7.33 -27.06
C GLN A 297 -8.51 -7.31 -26.39
N ARG A 298 -8.58 -6.84 -25.12
CA ARG A 298 -9.84 -6.72 -24.38
C ARG A 298 -10.71 -5.61 -25.01
N GLU A 299 -10.11 -4.51 -25.43
CA GLU A 299 -10.82 -3.40 -26.05
C GLU A 299 -11.42 -3.81 -27.43
N LYS A 300 -10.64 -4.49 -28.25
CA LYS A 300 -11.12 -5.04 -29.54
C LYS A 300 -12.33 -5.96 -29.32
N ARG A 301 -12.25 -6.92 -28.38
CA ARG A 301 -13.39 -7.80 -28.05
C ARG A 301 -14.63 -7.03 -27.62
N ARG A 302 -14.50 -6.01 -26.78
CA ARG A 302 -15.64 -5.18 -26.34
C ARG A 302 -16.29 -4.42 -27.49
N VAL A 303 -15.51 -3.95 -28.46
CA VAL A 303 -16.03 -3.29 -29.65
C VAL A 303 -16.80 -4.29 -30.53
N GLU A 304 -16.27 -5.49 -30.75
CA GLU A 304 -16.92 -6.57 -31.50
C GLU A 304 -18.24 -7.01 -30.84
N GLU A 305 -18.24 -7.23 -29.52
CA GLU A 305 -19.43 -7.58 -28.76
C GLU A 305 -20.55 -6.50 -28.89
N ARG A 306 -20.15 -5.21 -28.83
CA ARG A 306 -21.12 -4.11 -29.03
C ARG A 306 -21.68 -4.08 -30.43
N ARG A 307 -20.87 -4.32 -31.48
CA ARG A 307 -21.33 -4.40 -32.86
C ARG A 307 -22.33 -5.53 -33.04
N MET A 308 -22.01 -6.75 -32.55
CA MET A 308 -22.89 -7.89 -32.64
C MET A 308 -24.24 -7.69 -31.92
N LEU A 309 -24.22 -6.97 -30.78
CA LEU A 309 -25.45 -6.62 -30.06
C LEU A 309 -26.29 -5.59 -30.83
N ALA A 310 -25.67 -4.60 -31.44
CA ALA A 310 -26.36 -3.61 -32.27
C ALA A 310 -26.99 -4.25 -33.51
N ASP A 311 -26.25 -5.14 -34.18
CA ASP A 311 -26.76 -5.86 -35.38
C ASP A 311 -27.95 -6.78 -35.05
N LYS A 312 -27.92 -7.45 -33.86
CA LYS A 312 -29.05 -8.26 -33.38
C LYS A 312 -30.29 -7.42 -33.09
N ASN A 313 -30.14 -6.24 -32.53
CA ASN A 313 -31.29 -5.36 -32.25
C ASN A 313 -31.90 -4.82 -33.52
N ASN A 314 -31.08 -4.43 -34.51
CA ASN A 314 -31.57 -3.97 -35.84
C ASN A 314 -32.20 -5.08 -36.68
N SER A 315 -31.96 -6.35 -36.38
CA SER A 315 -32.53 -7.49 -37.11
C SER A 315 -33.86 -7.99 -36.48
N GLN A 316 -34.28 -7.37 -35.35
CA GLN A 316 -35.54 -7.68 -34.66
C GLN A 316 -36.63 -6.57 -34.86
N GLU A 317 -36.28 -5.47 -35.47
CA GLU A 317 -37.17 -4.45 -36.00
C GLU A 317 -37.50 -4.72 -37.50
#